data_97787b6a195a746784dd51ba7e2ba429
#
_entry.id   97787b6a195a746784dd51ba7e2ba429
#
_cell.length_a   1.000
_cell.length_b   1.000
_cell.length_c   1.000
_cell.angle_alpha   90.00
_cell.angle_beta   90.00
_cell.angle_gamma   90.00
#
_symmetry.space_group_name_H-M   'P 1'
#
loop_
_entity.id
_entity.type
_entity.pdbx_description
1 polymer ?
#
loop_
_entity_poly.entity_id
_entity_poly.type
_entity_poly.pdbx_seq_one_letter_code
_entity_poly.pdbx_strand_id
1 'polypeptide(L)'
;MLLKIYENNPNNHDVSKVADVLNDGGIVIIPTDTLYAFVCSMEFKKSVETIARLKGFSLKQAKYSMLCSSLAQVSEYVRPMDRDIFALLKSCLPGPFTFIMDASNEVPRNYLNSNKTIGVRVPDNPICKAIIEAVGKPLISTSVRTLDEERESEYVTDPELIHELFAKHVDLVVDGGIGEDVPSTVVDCSGGGMEVVRQGKGELEL
;
A
#
# COMPACT_ATOMS: atom_id res chain seq x y z
N MET A 1 15.22 -0.13 12.18
CA MET A 1 14.65 -0.33 13.54
C MET A 1 13.42 -1.21 13.45
N LEU A 2 13.20 -2.16 14.38
CA LEU A 2 11.95 -2.92 14.51
C LEU A 2 11.12 -2.30 15.64
N LEU A 3 9.84 -1.97 15.37
CA LEU A 3 8.95 -1.32 16.34
C LEU A 3 7.66 -2.13 16.47
N LYS A 4 7.38 -2.65 17.65
CA LYS A 4 6.16 -3.39 17.93
C LYS A 4 4.97 -2.45 18.13
N ILE A 5 3.89 -2.70 17.38
CA ILE A 5 2.60 -2.03 17.57
C ILE A 5 1.51 -3.09 17.61
N TYR A 6 0.67 -3.04 18.64
CA TYR A 6 -0.41 -4.01 18.83
C TYR A 6 -1.65 -3.60 18.05
N GLU A 7 -2.19 -4.52 17.25
CA GLU A 7 -3.34 -4.27 16.37
C GLU A 7 -4.60 -3.86 17.16
N ASN A 8 -4.85 -4.50 18.30
CA ASN A 8 -6.02 -4.22 19.13
C ASN A 8 -6.05 -2.82 19.75
N ASN A 9 -4.88 -2.16 19.86
CA ASN A 9 -4.77 -0.82 20.42
C ASN A 9 -3.46 -0.17 19.94
N PRO A 10 -3.41 0.35 18.71
CA PRO A 10 -2.24 1.07 18.20
C PRO A 10 -1.94 2.29 19.09
N ASN A 11 -0.80 2.26 19.77
CA ASN A 11 -0.37 3.32 20.69
C ASN A 11 -0.03 4.59 19.88
N ASN A 12 -0.67 5.70 20.21
CA ASN A 12 -0.46 6.97 19.53
C ASN A 12 1.00 7.43 19.48
N HIS A 13 1.77 7.19 20.56
CA HIS A 13 3.19 7.55 20.60
C HIS A 13 4.01 6.79 19.56
N ASP A 14 3.79 5.48 19.41
CA ASP A 14 4.52 4.66 18.46
C ASP A 14 4.03 4.90 17.03
N VAL A 15 2.73 5.12 16.84
CA VAL A 15 2.15 5.57 15.56
C VAL A 15 2.74 6.90 15.11
N SER A 16 2.88 7.88 16.02
CA SER A 16 3.52 9.18 15.72
C SER A 16 4.96 9.03 15.28
N LYS A 17 5.76 8.15 15.92
CA LYS A 17 7.14 7.88 15.47
C LYS A 17 7.20 7.37 14.04
N VAL A 18 6.27 6.48 13.65
CA VAL A 18 6.20 5.98 12.27
C VAL A 18 5.82 7.11 11.32
N ALA A 19 4.83 7.94 11.71
CA ALA A 19 4.41 9.07 10.91
C ALA A 19 5.54 10.10 10.73
N ASP A 20 6.32 10.39 11.76
CA ASP A 20 7.47 11.30 11.69
C ASP A 20 8.50 10.79 10.67
N VAL A 21 8.86 9.48 10.73
CA VAL A 21 9.78 8.87 9.75
C VAL A 21 9.24 9.04 8.31
N LEU A 22 7.94 8.80 8.09
CA LEU A 22 7.34 8.94 6.77
C LEU A 22 7.27 10.39 6.30
N ASN A 23 6.98 11.33 7.21
CA ASN A 23 6.94 12.78 6.93
C ASN A 23 8.32 13.37 6.67
N ASP A 24 9.38 12.74 7.17
CA ASP A 24 10.78 13.08 6.88
C ASP A 24 11.31 12.40 5.60
N GLY A 25 10.47 11.66 4.89
CA GLY A 25 10.81 10.97 3.64
C GLY A 25 11.43 9.59 3.83
N GLY A 26 11.34 9.01 5.00
CA GLY A 26 11.79 7.66 5.27
C GLY A 26 10.92 6.60 4.58
N ILE A 27 11.48 5.38 4.52
CA ILE A 27 10.81 4.18 4.02
C ILE A 27 10.50 3.28 5.22
N VAL A 28 9.24 2.90 5.32
CA VAL A 28 8.77 2.03 6.40
C VAL A 28 8.15 0.76 5.80
N ILE A 29 8.26 -0.36 6.52
CA ILE A 29 7.47 -1.56 6.23
C ILE A 29 6.39 -1.68 7.29
N ILE A 30 5.13 -1.83 6.87
CA ILE A 30 3.97 -1.92 7.76
C ILE A 30 3.12 -3.15 7.45
N PRO A 31 2.41 -3.70 8.46
CA PRO A 31 1.39 -4.72 8.23
C PRO A 31 0.19 -4.12 7.50
N THR A 32 -0.51 -4.96 6.75
CA THR A 32 -1.82 -4.65 6.16
C THR A 32 -2.78 -5.83 6.40
N ASP A 33 -4.00 -5.73 5.92
CA ASP A 33 -4.99 -6.81 5.91
C ASP A 33 -4.68 -7.96 4.93
N THR A 34 -3.57 -7.83 4.18
CA THR A 34 -3.03 -8.83 3.26
C THR A 34 -1.54 -9.03 3.55
N LEU A 35 -0.67 -8.59 2.67
CA LEU A 35 0.79 -8.70 2.80
C LEU A 35 1.36 -7.51 3.56
N TYR A 36 2.50 -7.71 4.22
CA TYR A 36 3.35 -6.59 4.61
C TYR A 36 3.70 -5.74 3.39
N ALA A 37 3.79 -4.43 3.60
CA ALA A 37 4.03 -3.48 2.51
C ALA A 37 5.15 -2.50 2.83
N PHE A 38 6.02 -2.25 1.85
CA PHE A 38 6.83 -1.03 1.83
C PHE A 38 5.91 0.16 1.65
N VAL A 39 6.12 1.19 2.44
CA VAL A 39 5.40 2.45 2.33
C VAL A 39 6.34 3.64 2.41
N CYS A 40 6.00 4.70 1.72
CA CYS A 40 6.62 6.01 1.84
C CYS A 40 5.62 7.11 1.44
N SER A 41 5.91 8.35 1.82
CA SER A 41 5.14 9.50 1.36
C SER A 41 5.36 9.76 -0.14
N MET A 42 4.29 10.09 -0.87
CA MET A 42 4.36 10.45 -2.29
C MET A 42 5.13 11.74 -2.55
N GLU A 43 5.37 12.56 -1.54
CA GLU A 43 6.09 13.83 -1.67
C GLU A 43 7.60 13.62 -1.87
N PHE A 44 8.12 12.45 -1.48
CA PHE A 44 9.56 12.14 -1.56
C PHE A 44 9.87 11.16 -2.70
N LYS A 45 10.06 11.69 -3.89
CA LYS A 45 10.38 10.91 -5.09
C LYS A 45 11.55 9.94 -4.89
N LYS A 46 12.58 10.35 -4.13
CA LYS A 46 13.77 9.50 -3.85
C LYS A 46 13.39 8.22 -3.10
N SER A 47 12.46 8.29 -2.16
CA SER A 47 12.00 7.14 -1.38
C SER A 47 11.24 6.16 -2.27
N VAL A 48 10.36 6.67 -3.15
CA VAL A 48 9.65 5.84 -4.14
C VAL A 48 10.62 5.19 -5.13
N GLU A 49 11.64 5.92 -5.61
CA GLU A 49 12.70 5.37 -6.48
C GLU A 49 13.52 4.29 -5.76
N THR A 50 13.78 4.46 -4.48
CA THR A 50 14.48 3.45 -3.67
C THR A 50 13.65 2.17 -3.53
N ILE A 51 12.36 2.28 -3.24
CA ILE A 51 11.46 1.12 -3.19
C ILE A 51 11.42 0.41 -4.56
N ALA A 52 11.31 1.15 -5.68
CA ALA A 52 11.34 0.54 -7.01
C ALA A 52 12.62 -0.27 -7.25
N ARG A 53 13.77 0.32 -6.91
CA ARG A 53 15.08 -0.33 -7.05
C ARG A 53 15.21 -1.58 -6.18
N LEU A 54 14.73 -1.54 -4.94
CA LEU A 54 14.71 -2.72 -4.05
C LEU A 54 13.89 -3.87 -4.65
N LYS A 55 12.90 -3.56 -5.47
CA LYS A 55 12.08 -4.56 -6.18
C LYS A 55 12.59 -4.91 -7.58
N GLY A 56 13.75 -4.41 -7.98
CA GLY A 56 14.34 -4.67 -9.30
C GLY A 56 13.64 -3.95 -10.47
N PHE A 57 12.84 -2.91 -10.18
CA PHE A 57 12.10 -2.18 -11.21
C PHE A 57 12.61 -0.74 -11.36
N SER A 58 12.47 -0.20 -12.56
CA SER A 58 12.51 1.25 -12.74
C SER A 58 11.22 1.90 -12.22
N LEU A 59 11.27 3.19 -11.91
CA LEU A 59 10.10 3.93 -11.40
C LEU A 59 8.86 3.80 -12.31
N LYS A 60 9.06 3.74 -13.63
CA LYS A 60 7.99 3.60 -14.62
C LYS A 60 7.41 2.19 -14.74
N GLN A 61 8.17 1.18 -14.38
CA GLN A 61 7.76 -0.24 -14.44
C GLN A 61 7.11 -0.70 -13.15
N ALA A 62 7.40 -0.02 -12.03
CA ALA A 62 6.87 -0.39 -10.74
C ALA A 62 5.36 -0.11 -10.69
N LYS A 63 4.60 -1.12 -10.26
CA LYS A 63 3.17 -0.99 -10.01
C LYS A 63 2.98 -0.62 -8.55
N TYR A 64 2.61 0.62 -8.31
CA TYR A 64 2.33 1.13 -6.97
C TYR A 64 0.84 1.13 -6.69
N SER A 65 0.52 1.04 -5.40
CA SER A 65 -0.81 1.35 -4.88
C SER A 65 -0.69 2.51 -3.90
N MET A 66 -1.76 3.27 -3.77
CA MET A 66 -1.94 4.24 -2.70
C MET A 66 -2.75 3.60 -1.58
N LEU A 67 -2.20 3.61 -0.37
CA LEU A 67 -2.95 3.26 0.84
C LEU A 67 -3.64 4.51 1.35
N CYS A 68 -4.95 4.46 1.46
CA CYS A 68 -5.81 5.52 1.96
C CYS A 68 -6.47 5.10 3.27
N SER A 69 -6.80 6.06 4.13
CA SER A 69 -7.48 5.80 5.40
C SER A 69 -9.00 5.61 5.25
N SER A 70 -9.56 6.07 4.13
CA SER A 70 -11.00 6.02 3.86
C SER A 70 -11.34 6.15 2.38
N LEU A 71 -12.57 5.79 2.02
CA LEU A 71 -13.09 6.02 0.67
C LEU A 71 -13.19 7.52 0.32
N ALA A 72 -13.40 8.39 1.32
CA ALA A 72 -13.38 9.83 1.12
C ALA A 72 -12.00 10.30 0.64
N GLN A 73 -10.93 9.83 1.29
CA GLN A 73 -9.55 10.13 0.88
C GLN A 73 -9.24 9.57 -0.52
N VAL A 74 -9.72 8.36 -0.87
CA VAL A 74 -9.60 7.83 -2.24
C VAL A 74 -10.18 8.80 -3.27
N SER A 75 -11.37 9.36 -3.00
CA SER A 75 -12.07 10.27 -3.93
C SER A 75 -11.30 11.56 -4.23
N GLU A 76 -10.36 11.97 -3.39
CA GLU A 76 -9.51 13.14 -3.63
C GLU A 76 -8.43 12.87 -4.70
N TYR A 77 -7.98 11.62 -4.82
CA TYR A 77 -6.85 11.22 -5.66
C TYR A 77 -7.26 10.50 -6.95
N VAL A 78 -8.54 10.20 -7.12
CA VAL A 78 -9.07 9.60 -8.35
C VAL A 78 -10.00 10.57 -9.06
N ARG A 79 -10.20 10.37 -10.37
CA ARG A 79 -11.20 11.11 -11.12
C ARG A 79 -12.62 10.74 -10.66
N PRO A 80 -13.61 11.60 -10.87
CA PRO A 80 -15.00 11.25 -10.62
C PRO A 80 -15.36 9.91 -11.24
N MET A 81 -15.94 9.03 -10.44
CA MET A 81 -16.31 7.68 -10.84
C MET A 81 -17.83 7.53 -10.97
N ASP A 82 -18.26 6.58 -11.77
CA ASP A 82 -19.66 6.25 -11.93
C ASP A 82 -20.27 5.67 -10.65
N ARG A 83 -21.61 5.71 -10.57
CA ARG A 83 -22.36 5.24 -9.39
C ARG A 83 -22.06 3.78 -9.06
N ASP A 84 -21.98 2.93 -10.09
CA ASP A 84 -21.79 1.50 -9.91
C ASP A 84 -20.37 1.18 -9.39
N ILE A 85 -19.35 1.88 -9.91
CA ILE A 85 -17.98 1.79 -9.42
C ILE A 85 -17.91 2.27 -7.96
N PHE A 86 -18.55 3.40 -7.63
CA PHE A 86 -18.59 3.89 -6.26
C PHE A 86 -19.29 2.92 -5.30
N ALA A 87 -20.40 2.32 -5.73
CA ALA A 87 -21.11 1.32 -4.96
C ALA A 87 -20.26 0.08 -4.70
N LEU A 88 -19.52 -0.38 -5.72
CA LEU A 88 -18.57 -1.50 -5.60
C LEU A 88 -17.46 -1.17 -4.58
N LEU A 89 -16.78 -0.02 -4.72
CA LEU A 89 -15.76 0.38 -3.76
C LEU A 89 -16.30 0.43 -2.34
N LYS A 90 -17.50 0.99 -2.15
CA LYS A 90 -18.15 1.11 -0.84
C LYS A 90 -18.49 -0.25 -0.23
N SER A 91 -18.80 -1.27 -1.04
CA SER A 91 -19.07 -2.62 -0.55
C SER A 91 -17.82 -3.42 -0.19
N CYS A 92 -16.66 -3.08 -0.81
CA CYS A 92 -15.41 -3.82 -0.67
C CYS A 92 -14.39 -3.16 0.25
N LEU A 93 -14.52 -1.86 0.55
CA LEU A 93 -13.54 -1.09 1.34
C LEU A 93 -14.15 -0.57 2.65
N PRO A 94 -13.42 -0.64 3.78
CA PRO A 94 -12.07 -1.22 3.91
C PRO A 94 -12.05 -2.73 3.67
N GLY A 95 -10.96 -3.24 3.09
CA GLY A 95 -10.83 -4.67 2.82
C GLY A 95 -9.69 -5.03 1.86
N PRO A 96 -9.53 -6.34 1.59
CA PRO A 96 -8.38 -6.89 0.89
C PRO A 96 -8.47 -6.70 -0.65
N PHE A 97 -8.79 -5.49 -1.08
CA PHE A 97 -8.95 -5.13 -2.49
C PHE A 97 -7.99 -4.01 -2.90
N THR A 98 -7.60 -4.06 -4.17
CA THR A 98 -6.90 -2.98 -4.86
C THR A 98 -7.71 -2.61 -6.10
N PHE A 99 -8.17 -1.38 -6.18
CA PHE A 99 -8.88 -0.87 -7.35
C PHE A 99 -7.94 -0.03 -8.21
N ILE A 100 -7.80 -0.37 -9.49
CA ILE A 100 -7.07 0.44 -10.46
C ILE A 100 -8.06 1.50 -10.97
N MET A 101 -7.72 2.76 -10.74
CA MET A 101 -8.59 3.91 -11.00
C MET A 101 -7.89 4.95 -11.87
N ASP A 102 -8.66 5.71 -12.63
CA ASP A 102 -8.15 6.90 -13.31
C ASP A 102 -7.70 7.92 -12.25
N ALA A 103 -6.42 8.29 -12.29
CA ALA A 103 -5.85 9.20 -11.32
C ALA A 103 -6.31 10.65 -11.54
N SER A 104 -6.54 11.40 -10.46
CA SER A 104 -6.71 12.84 -10.50
C SER A 104 -5.37 13.57 -10.71
N ASN A 105 -5.40 14.90 -10.81
CA ASN A 105 -4.20 15.71 -10.93
C ASN A 105 -3.40 15.81 -9.61
N GLU A 106 -3.98 15.38 -8.49
CA GLU A 106 -3.32 15.35 -7.17
C GLU A 106 -2.23 14.25 -7.10
N VAL A 107 -2.32 13.22 -7.95
CA VAL A 107 -1.29 12.19 -8.04
C VAL A 107 -0.15 12.64 -8.94
N PRO A 108 1.11 12.68 -8.44
CA PRO A 108 2.25 13.06 -9.26
C PRO A 108 2.42 12.14 -10.48
N ARG A 109 2.63 12.74 -11.65
CA ARG A 109 2.69 12.02 -12.94
C ARG A 109 3.73 10.92 -13.02
N ASN A 110 4.79 11.02 -12.24
CA ASN A 110 5.88 10.01 -12.21
C ASN A 110 5.47 8.69 -11.57
N TYR A 111 4.36 8.63 -10.85
CA TYR A 111 3.85 7.40 -10.22
C TYR A 111 2.76 6.73 -11.04
N LEU A 112 2.33 7.39 -12.11
CA LEU A 112 1.31 6.89 -12.99
C LEU A 112 1.91 6.02 -14.09
N ASN A 113 1.17 5.00 -14.49
CA ASN A 113 1.47 4.24 -15.70
C ASN A 113 1.13 5.04 -16.97
N SER A 114 1.34 4.43 -18.15
CA SER A 114 1.02 5.05 -19.44
C SER A 114 -0.47 5.44 -19.57
N ASN A 115 -1.35 4.72 -18.91
CA ASN A 115 -2.81 4.94 -18.94
C ASN A 115 -3.27 6.00 -17.92
N LYS A 116 -2.33 6.57 -17.15
CA LYS A 116 -2.60 7.55 -16.07
C LYS A 116 -3.50 6.98 -14.97
N THR A 117 -3.35 5.71 -14.66
CA THR A 117 -4.07 5.04 -13.58
C THR A 117 -3.18 4.79 -12.38
N ILE A 118 -3.80 4.62 -11.22
CA ILE A 118 -3.17 4.28 -9.95
C ILE A 118 -4.00 3.22 -9.23
N GLY A 119 -3.35 2.26 -8.58
CA GLY A 119 -4.03 1.37 -7.65
C GLY A 119 -4.37 2.09 -6.35
N VAL A 120 -5.58 1.93 -5.82
CA VAL A 120 -5.99 2.47 -4.52
C VAL A 120 -6.46 1.36 -3.60
N ARG A 121 -6.16 1.48 -2.31
CA ARG A 121 -6.56 0.55 -1.25
C ARG A 121 -6.99 1.31 0.00
N VAL A 122 -7.95 0.75 0.72
CA VAL A 122 -8.26 1.10 2.11
C VAL A 122 -8.15 -0.19 2.91
N PRO A 123 -6.98 -0.51 3.48
CA PRO A 123 -6.78 -1.76 4.21
C PRO A 123 -7.64 -1.84 5.47
N ASP A 124 -8.21 -3.01 5.73
CA ASP A 124 -8.89 -3.30 7.00
C ASP A 124 -7.87 -3.78 8.04
N ASN A 125 -6.97 -2.87 8.41
CA ASN A 125 -5.95 -3.12 9.43
C ASN A 125 -5.79 -1.87 10.32
N PRO A 126 -6.02 -1.97 11.64
CA PRO A 126 -6.01 -0.83 12.56
C PRO A 126 -4.66 -0.10 12.62
N ILE A 127 -3.54 -0.83 12.55
CA ILE A 127 -2.19 -0.24 12.57
C ILE A 127 -1.98 0.60 11.31
N CYS A 128 -2.27 0.01 10.15
CA CYS A 128 -2.13 0.68 8.86
C CYS A 128 -2.99 1.95 8.81
N LYS A 129 -4.25 1.86 9.23
CA LYS A 129 -5.18 2.99 9.28
C LYS A 129 -4.66 4.11 10.18
N ALA A 130 -4.24 3.77 11.41
CA ALA A 130 -3.73 4.77 12.38
C ALA A 130 -2.49 5.51 11.83
N ILE A 131 -1.59 4.79 11.15
CA ILE A 131 -0.40 5.41 10.53
C ILE A 131 -0.80 6.37 9.40
N ILE A 132 -1.70 5.97 8.49
CA ILE A 132 -2.14 6.83 7.39
C ILE A 132 -2.85 8.08 7.93
N GLU A 133 -3.69 7.94 8.95
CA GLU A 133 -4.38 9.05 9.61
C GLU A 133 -3.39 10.01 10.29
N ALA A 134 -2.35 9.48 10.95
CA ALA A 134 -1.31 10.29 11.60
C ALA A 134 -0.43 11.05 10.59
N VAL A 135 -0.14 10.45 9.43
CA VAL A 135 0.57 11.12 8.31
C VAL A 135 -0.33 12.17 7.65
N GLY A 136 -1.64 11.96 7.64
CA GLY A 136 -2.63 12.89 7.06
C GLY A 136 -2.73 12.84 5.54
N LYS A 137 -1.96 11.99 4.87
CA LYS A 137 -1.92 11.82 3.40
C LYS A 137 -1.83 10.34 3.03
N PRO A 138 -2.27 9.95 1.81
CA PRO A 138 -2.07 8.59 1.34
C PRO A 138 -0.58 8.24 1.23
N LEU A 139 -0.28 6.97 1.40
CA LEU A 139 1.07 6.43 1.27
C LEU A 139 1.21 5.64 -0.04
N ILE A 140 2.30 5.86 -0.75
CA ILE A 140 2.71 4.97 -1.85
C ILE A 140 3.13 3.64 -1.26
N SER A 141 2.63 2.55 -1.81
CA SER A 141 2.88 1.20 -1.29
C SER A 141 3.18 0.17 -2.35
N THR A 142 3.90 -0.85 -1.95
CA THR A 142 4.06 -2.10 -2.69
C THR A 142 4.36 -3.25 -1.72
N SER A 143 3.91 -4.47 -2.05
CA SER A 143 4.08 -5.65 -1.19
C SER A 143 5.55 -6.02 -0.96
N VAL A 144 5.84 -6.51 0.25
CA VAL A 144 7.15 -7.09 0.59
C VAL A 144 7.26 -8.49 -0.01
N ARG A 145 8.39 -8.79 -0.65
CA ARG A 145 8.76 -10.09 -1.18
C ARG A 145 10.23 -10.35 -0.91
N THR A 146 10.65 -11.61 -0.91
CA THR A 146 12.08 -11.95 -0.84
C THR A 146 12.85 -11.33 -2.00
N LEU A 147 14.11 -10.96 -1.75
CA LEU A 147 15.02 -10.43 -2.79
C LEU A 147 15.77 -11.53 -3.55
N ASP A 148 15.49 -12.79 -3.28
CA ASP A 148 16.20 -13.94 -3.84
C ASP A 148 15.68 -14.22 -5.26
N GLU A 149 16.54 -14.04 -6.26
CA GLU A 149 16.21 -14.27 -7.67
C GLU A 149 15.98 -15.76 -7.99
N GLU A 150 16.51 -16.69 -7.16
CA GLU A 150 16.41 -18.16 -7.37
C GLU A 150 15.13 -18.73 -6.76
N ARG A 151 14.47 -18.04 -5.84
CA ARG A 151 13.17 -18.41 -5.30
C ARG A 151 12.10 -17.61 -6.00
N GLU A 152 11.13 -18.28 -6.59
CA GLU A 152 9.87 -17.63 -6.98
C GLU A 152 9.43 -16.77 -5.80
N SER A 153 9.25 -15.46 -6.02
CA SER A 153 9.14 -14.42 -5.02
C SER A 153 8.12 -14.77 -3.94
N GLU A 154 8.57 -15.43 -2.88
CA GLU A 154 7.75 -15.74 -1.71
C GLU A 154 7.46 -14.45 -0.93
N TYR A 155 6.24 -14.33 -0.47
CA TYR A 155 5.88 -13.27 0.46
C TYR A 155 6.45 -13.56 1.84
N VAL A 156 6.97 -12.52 2.48
CA VAL A 156 7.52 -12.64 3.83
C VAL A 156 6.46 -12.17 4.81
N THR A 157 6.09 -13.04 5.74
CA THR A 157 5.00 -12.82 6.71
C THR A 157 5.49 -12.49 8.11
N ASP A 158 6.70 -12.92 8.47
CA ASP A 158 7.30 -12.72 9.77
C ASP A 158 8.01 -11.36 9.84
N PRO A 159 7.59 -10.43 10.73
CA PRO A 159 8.21 -9.11 10.84
C PRO A 159 9.66 -9.12 11.32
N GLU A 160 10.09 -10.12 12.09
CA GLU A 160 11.50 -10.26 12.51
C GLU A 160 12.36 -10.63 11.29
N LEU A 161 11.91 -11.59 10.47
CA LEU A 161 12.58 -11.94 9.22
C LEU A 161 12.56 -10.78 8.22
N ILE A 162 11.46 -10.06 8.11
CA ILE A 162 11.37 -8.83 7.29
C ILE A 162 12.43 -7.82 7.75
N HIS A 163 12.56 -7.63 9.06
CA HIS A 163 13.57 -6.72 9.60
C HIS A 163 15.00 -7.19 9.29
N GLU A 164 15.31 -8.47 9.44
CA GLU A 164 16.62 -9.02 9.09
C GLU A 164 16.98 -8.78 7.62
N LEU A 165 16.02 -9.02 6.71
CA LEU A 165 16.23 -8.88 5.27
C LEU A 165 16.36 -7.41 4.82
N PHE A 166 15.61 -6.50 5.44
CA PHE A 166 15.45 -5.13 4.94
C PHE A 166 16.00 -4.03 5.86
N ALA A 167 16.57 -4.34 7.05
CA ALA A 167 17.05 -3.36 8.01
C ALA A 167 18.06 -2.33 7.45
N LYS A 168 18.81 -2.71 6.40
CA LYS A 168 19.79 -1.83 5.74
C LYS A 168 19.18 -0.96 4.64
N HIS A 169 17.92 -1.20 4.30
CA HIS A 169 17.25 -0.60 3.15
C HIS A 169 16.05 0.26 3.52
N VAL A 170 15.54 0.11 4.76
CA VAL A 170 14.40 0.84 5.30
C VAL A 170 14.73 1.46 6.66
N ASP A 171 14.07 2.52 7.00
CA ASP A 171 14.31 3.24 8.25
C ASP A 171 13.63 2.52 9.44
N LEU A 172 12.47 1.91 9.19
CA LEU A 172 11.69 1.26 10.23
C LEU A 172 10.87 0.09 9.67
N VAL A 173 10.73 -0.97 10.47
CA VAL A 173 9.77 -2.05 10.27
C VAL A 173 8.80 -2.06 11.44
N VAL A 174 7.52 -2.03 11.17
CA VAL A 174 6.47 -2.18 12.17
C VAL A 174 6.18 -3.67 12.37
N ASP A 175 6.39 -4.18 13.58
CA ASP A 175 5.95 -5.52 13.96
C ASP A 175 4.49 -5.45 14.44
N GLY A 176 3.57 -5.87 13.59
CA GLY A 176 2.15 -6.04 13.89
C GLY A 176 1.76 -7.50 14.13
N GLY A 177 2.74 -8.40 14.24
CA GLY A 177 2.55 -9.85 14.29
C GLY A 177 2.75 -10.51 12.93
N ILE A 178 2.52 -11.82 12.87
CA ILE A 178 2.64 -12.58 11.62
C ILE A 178 1.60 -12.07 10.63
N GLY A 179 2.06 -11.73 9.43
CA GLY A 179 1.22 -11.26 8.33
C GLY A 179 0.60 -12.39 7.53
N GLU A 180 -0.15 -12.01 6.51
CA GLU A 180 -0.76 -12.93 5.55
C GLU A 180 0.19 -13.19 4.37
N ASP A 181 -0.05 -14.27 3.64
CA ASP A 181 0.68 -14.65 2.43
C ASP A 181 -0.16 -14.53 1.14
N VAL A 182 -1.44 -14.16 1.29
CA VAL A 182 -2.36 -13.98 0.16
C VAL A 182 -2.48 -12.50 -0.21
N PRO A 183 -2.19 -12.11 -1.46
CA PRO A 183 -2.29 -10.73 -1.88
C PRO A 183 -3.74 -10.27 -2.03
N SER A 184 -3.94 -8.95 -2.16
CA SER A 184 -5.24 -8.36 -2.44
C SER A 184 -5.81 -8.82 -3.80
N THR A 185 -7.13 -8.89 -3.90
CA THR A 185 -7.84 -8.97 -5.18
C THR A 185 -7.68 -7.65 -5.92
N VAL A 186 -7.36 -7.70 -7.22
CA VAL A 186 -7.17 -6.50 -8.05
C VAL A 186 -8.30 -6.38 -9.04
N VAL A 187 -8.98 -5.25 -8.99
CA VAL A 187 -10.09 -4.90 -9.88
C VAL A 187 -9.70 -3.67 -10.71
N ASP A 188 -9.78 -3.77 -12.03
CA ASP A 188 -9.59 -2.61 -12.90
C ASP A 188 -10.94 -1.92 -13.13
N CYS A 189 -11.02 -0.67 -12.66
CA CYS A 189 -12.17 0.20 -12.83
C CYS A 189 -11.83 1.43 -13.69
N SER A 190 -10.71 1.40 -14.40
CA SER A 190 -10.32 2.51 -15.28
C SER A 190 -11.19 2.58 -16.53
N GLY A 191 -11.37 3.79 -17.07
CA GLY A 191 -12.18 3.99 -18.28
C GLY A 191 -13.66 3.63 -18.15
N GLY A 192 -14.19 3.51 -16.92
CA GLY A 192 -15.61 3.18 -16.66
C GLY A 192 -15.93 1.68 -16.75
N GLY A 193 -14.93 0.81 -16.91
CA GLY A 193 -15.09 -0.64 -16.87
C GLY A 193 -15.01 -1.19 -15.44
N MET A 194 -15.33 -2.48 -15.27
CA MET A 194 -15.08 -3.25 -14.05
C MET A 194 -14.63 -4.66 -14.44
N GLU A 195 -13.38 -5.02 -14.09
CA GLU A 195 -12.81 -6.33 -14.41
C GLU A 195 -11.91 -6.82 -13.28
N VAL A 196 -12.08 -8.08 -12.85
CA VAL A 196 -11.18 -8.72 -11.90
C VAL A 196 -9.91 -9.14 -12.64
N VAL A 197 -8.83 -8.37 -12.47
CA VAL A 197 -7.53 -8.61 -13.10
C VAL A 197 -6.73 -9.70 -12.38
N ARG A 198 -6.94 -9.83 -11.07
CA ARG A 198 -6.32 -10.85 -10.23
C ARG A 198 -7.22 -11.17 -9.04
N GLN A 199 -7.58 -12.42 -8.92
CA GLN A 199 -8.21 -12.91 -7.68
C GLN A 199 -7.13 -13.07 -6.58
N GLY A 200 -7.43 -12.58 -5.38
CA GLY A 200 -6.60 -12.67 -4.20
C GLY A 200 -7.45 -13.00 -2.98
N LYS A 201 -7.14 -12.42 -1.80
CA LYS A 201 -7.84 -12.68 -0.54
C LYS A 201 -9.31 -12.21 -0.54
N GLY A 202 -9.62 -11.12 -1.23
CA GLY A 202 -11.00 -10.63 -1.34
C GLY A 202 -11.78 -11.45 -2.37
N GLU A 203 -12.90 -12.03 -1.97
CA GLU A 203 -13.80 -12.73 -2.90
C GLU A 203 -14.70 -11.72 -3.59
N LEU A 204 -14.69 -11.70 -4.91
CA LEU A 204 -15.53 -10.84 -5.75
C LEU A 204 -15.85 -11.53 -7.08
N GLU A 205 -17.15 -11.60 -7.37
CA GLU A 205 -17.70 -11.94 -8.67
C GLU A 205 -18.41 -10.69 -9.23
N LEU A 206 -18.08 -10.29 -10.46
CA LEU A 206 -18.62 -9.12 -11.15
C LEU A 206 -19.68 -9.54 -12.17
#